data_14fa0f2acb7499b65b75593fe69c5891
#
_entry.id   14fa0f2acb7499b65b75593fe69c5891
#
_cell.length_a   1.000
_cell.length_b   1.000
_cell.length_c   1.000
_cell.angle_alpha   90.00
_cell.angle_beta   90.00
_cell.angle_gamma   90.00
#
_symmetry.space_group_name_H-M   'P 1'
#
loop_
_entity.id
_entity.type
_entity.pdbx_description
1 polymer ?
#
loop_
_entity_poly.entity_id
_entity_poly.type
_entity_poly.pdbx_seq_one_letter_code
_entity_poly.pdbx_strand_id
1 'polypeptide(L)'
;VRSSAASDVYKRQTTPWTLPGNMGITIGADYEYSMVELKENKENAKLERLIIATELVEKVMKLAEIEDYKTVQTFKGSELEGVLCKHPFLDRMSRVVLGSETTVNVTLDEGTGAVHTAPAYGKEDYLQGLKDKLGMVVAVDDKGKQTAEAGEFAGQFYAKSNKTITAWLDENGYLLKAVKIEHSYPHCWRCKKPIIFRATPQWFASVDGFRDDVLKAIKTVTWHPDWGEDRMSEMIKGRNDWCISRQRTWGVPLPIFYCKDCGEPYVTEESIKKIQDVVRTEGTNAWWAKEAKDLVPEGAKCPKCGCTEFKKETDIMDVWFDSGSTHQSVLVERGLDYPADLYLEGNDQYRGWFQSSCLLYTSPSPRD
;
A
#
# COMPACT_ATOMS: atom_id res chain seq x y z
N VAL A 1 -10.99 -1.96 18.38
CA VAL A 1 -10.51 -3.31 18.02
C VAL A 1 -9.00 -3.25 17.83
N ARG A 2 -8.27 -3.94 18.67
CA ARG A 2 -6.82 -3.99 18.66
C ARG A 2 -6.33 -4.62 17.35
N SER A 3 -5.67 -3.85 16.50
CA SER A 3 -5.10 -4.28 15.24
C SER A 3 -3.66 -4.83 15.37
N SER A 4 -3.15 -5.02 16.57
CA SER A 4 -1.75 -5.42 16.80
C SER A 4 -1.46 -6.92 16.68
N ALA A 5 -2.48 -7.77 16.58
CA ALA A 5 -2.27 -9.21 16.46
C ALA A 5 -2.33 -9.72 15.00
N ALA A 6 -2.72 -8.88 14.04
CA ALA A 6 -2.88 -9.30 12.65
C ALA A 6 -1.61 -9.15 11.80
N SER A 7 -0.62 -8.38 12.24
CA SER A 7 0.61 -8.15 11.47
C SER A 7 1.60 -9.32 11.53
N ASP A 8 1.55 -10.15 12.56
CA ASP A 8 2.52 -11.25 12.73
C ASP A 8 2.14 -12.55 12.03
N VAL A 9 0.90 -12.69 11.57
CA VAL A 9 0.39 -13.92 10.97
C VAL A 9 0.57 -13.98 9.44
N TYR A 10 0.97 -12.89 8.81
CA TYR A 10 1.19 -12.83 7.35
C TYR A 10 2.53 -13.41 6.90
N LYS A 11 3.25 -14.06 7.78
CA LYS A 11 4.58 -14.55 7.46
C LYS A 11 4.52 -15.76 6.53
N ARG A 12 4.80 -15.49 5.24
CA ARG A 12 5.69 -16.29 4.40
C ARG A 12 5.13 -17.47 3.67
N GLN A 13 3.96 -17.32 3.14
CA GLN A 13 3.47 -18.28 2.16
C GLN A 13 2.99 -17.53 0.93
N THR A 14 3.52 -17.94 -0.21
CA THR A 14 3.14 -17.34 -1.47
C THR A 14 1.69 -17.66 -1.77
N THR A 15 0.87 -16.64 -1.79
CA THR A 15 -0.50 -16.75 -2.30
C THR A 15 -0.42 -16.66 -3.82
N PRO A 16 -0.77 -17.71 -4.59
CA PRO A 16 -0.50 -17.76 -6.03
C PRO A 16 -1.01 -16.57 -6.83
N TRP A 17 -2.13 -15.95 -6.43
CA TRP A 17 -2.69 -14.80 -7.13
C TRP A 17 -1.79 -13.54 -7.09
N THR A 18 -0.79 -13.47 -6.21
CA THR A 18 0.18 -12.36 -6.16
C THR A 18 1.40 -12.57 -7.05
N LEU A 19 1.62 -13.80 -7.54
CA LEU A 19 2.76 -14.11 -8.42
C LEU A 19 2.86 -13.20 -9.64
N PRO A 20 1.77 -12.81 -10.32
CA PRO A 20 1.85 -11.86 -11.42
C PRO A 20 2.45 -10.50 -11.03
N GLY A 21 2.38 -10.13 -9.77
CA GLY A 21 2.98 -8.90 -9.20
C GLY A 21 4.41 -9.07 -8.68
N ASN A 22 5.03 -10.24 -8.86
CA ASN A 22 6.40 -10.48 -8.41
C ASN A 22 7.40 -9.55 -9.10
N MET A 23 8.27 -8.92 -8.29
CA MET A 23 9.32 -8.03 -8.76
C MET A 23 10.69 -8.42 -8.22
N GLY A 24 10.74 -9.28 -7.20
CA GLY A 24 11.99 -9.72 -6.59
C GLY A 24 11.83 -11.00 -5.79
N ILE A 25 12.98 -11.51 -5.36
CA ILE A 25 13.09 -12.63 -4.43
C ILE A 25 13.98 -12.15 -3.28
N THR A 26 13.42 -12.06 -2.08
CA THR A 26 14.16 -11.60 -0.91
C THR A 26 14.75 -12.78 -0.14
N ILE A 27 16.04 -12.68 0.19
CA ILE A 27 16.79 -13.68 0.92
C ILE A 27 17.51 -13.06 2.12
N GLY A 28 17.93 -13.87 3.09
CA GLY A 28 18.72 -13.43 4.24
C GLY A 28 20.21 -13.31 3.87
N ALA A 29 20.83 -12.17 4.14
CA ALA A 29 22.25 -11.92 3.80
C ALA A 29 23.21 -12.88 4.49
N ASP A 30 22.96 -13.17 5.76
CA ASP A 30 23.85 -13.94 6.62
C ASP A 30 23.56 -15.45 6.62
N TYR A 31 22.47 -15.87 5.96
CA TYR A 31 22.12 -17.28 5.86
C TYR A 31 22.94 -17.98 4.79
N GLU A 32 23.19 -19.27 5.02
CA GLU A 32 23.77 -20.16 4.03
C GLU A 32 22.65 -20.78 3.18
N TYR A 33 22.86 -20.84 1.89
CA TYR A 33 21.96 -21.41 0.89
C TYR A 33 22.64 -22.58 0.18
N SER A 34 21.95 -23.70 0.08
CA SER A 34 22.38 -24.89 -0.64
C SER A 34 21.75 -24.96 -2.02
N MET A 35 22.55 -25.18 -3.04
CA MET A 35 22.08 -25.65 -4.33
C MET A 35 21.91 -27.17 -4.25
N VAL A 36 20.66 -27.61 -4.36
CA VAL A 36 20.26 -29.01 -4.24
C VAL A 36 19.88 -29.52 -5.63
N GLU A 37 20.56 -30.56 -6.09
CA GLU A 37 20.26 -31.29 -7.32
C GLU A 37 19.30 -32.43 -7.03
N LEU A 38 18.18 -32.50 -7.76
CA LEU A 38 17.18 -33.56 -7.64
C LEU A 38 17.49 -34.68 -8.63
N LYS A 39 17.59 -35.93 -8.16
CA LYS A 39 17.88 -37.07 -9.00
C LYS A 39 16.61 -37.73 -9.56
N GLU A 40 15.51 -37.62 -8.84
CA GLU A 40 14.19 -38.06 -9.29
C GLU A 40 13.29 -36.85 -9.49
N ASN A 41 12.84 -36.64 -10.71
CA ASN A 41 11.89 -35.61 -11.07
C ASN A 41 10.60 -36.21 -11.60
N LYS A 42 9.47 -35.55 -11.35
CA LYS A 42 8.23 -35.85 -12.10
C LYS A 42 8.51 -35.74 -13.61
N GLU A 43 7.86 -36.57 -14.39
CA GLU A 43 8.07 -36.73 -15.85
C GLU A 43 8.12 -35.42 -16.67
N ASN A 44 7.55 -34.31 -16.14
CA ASN A 44 7.53 -32.97 -16.76
C ASN A 44 8.21 -31.88 -15.92
N ALA A 45 8.98 -32.24 -14.88
CA ALA A 45 9.55 -31.22 -13.99
C ALA A 45 10.75 -30.52 -14.66
N LYS A 46 10.69 -29.18 -14.69
CA LYS A 46 11.80 -28.32 -15.10
C LYS A 46 12.74 -27.96 -13.93
N LEU A 47 12.46 -28.51 -12.75
CA LEU A 47 13.17 -28.22 -11.51
C LEU A 47 14.26 -29.28 -11.30
N GLU A 48 15.40 -29.08 -11.95
CA GLU A 48 16.58 -29.97 -11.79
C GLU A 48 17.38 -29.59 -10.56
N ARG A 49 17.45 -28.29 -10.24
CA ARG A 49 18.20 -27.74 -9.12
C ARG A 49 17.40 -26.70 -8.37
N LEU A 50 17.50 -26.72 -7.05
CA LEU A 50 16.83 -25.79 -6.16
C LEU A 50 17.85 -25.05 -5.30
N ILE A 51 17.62 -23.76 -5.04
CA ILE A 51 18.37 -22.99 -4.05
C ILE A 51 17.48 -22.81 -2.81
N ILE A 52 17.89 -23.36 -1.69
CA ILE A 52 17.12 -23.39 -0.44
C ILE A 52 18.11 -23.06 0.70
N ALA A 53 17.64 -22.33 1.72
CA ALA A 53 18.44 -22.12 2.91
C ALA A 53 18.88 -23.48 3.51
N THR A 54 20.16 -23.63 3.78
CA THR A 54 20.80 -24.92 4.14
C THR A 54 20.07 -25.61 5.29
N GLU A 55 19.66 -24.87 6.31
CA GLU A 55 18.91 -25.39 7.46
C GLU A 55 17.50 -25.91 7.11
N LEU A 56 16.94 -25.48 5.99
CA LEU A 56 15.59 -25.86 5.55
C LEU A 56 15.57 -26.97 4.51
N VAL A 57 16.72 -27.40 3.98
CA VAL A 57 16.79 -28.39 2.91
C VAL A 57 16.06 -29.67 3.27
N GLU A 58 16.41 -30.30 4.41
CA GLU A 58 15.80 -31.55 4.84
C GLU A 58 14.27 -31.42 5.04
N LYS A 59 13.83 -30.33 5.67
CA LYS A 59 12.41 -30.04 5.91
C LYS A 59 11.64 -29.88 4.59
N VAL A 60 12.22 -29.17 3.62
CA VAL A 60 11.60 -28.92 2.30
C VAL A 60 11.56 -30.23 1.49
N MET A 61 12.63 -31.01 1.45
CA MET A 61 12.68 -32.27 0.73
C MET A 61 11.67 -33.28 1.29
N LYS A 62 11.58 -33.40 2.62
CA LYS A 62 10.58 -34.23 3.28
C LYS A 62 9.14 -33.79 2.95
N LEU A 63 8.89 -32.49 2.97
CA LEU A 63 7.57 -31.91 2.62
C LEU A 63 7.21 -32.16 1.15
N ALA A 64 8.20 -32.12 0.27
CA ALA A 64 8.05 -32.39 -1.16
C ALA A 64 7.99 -33.90 -1.49
N GLU A 65 8.23 -34.78 -0.50
CA GLU A 65 8.30 -36.23 -0.67
C GLU A 65 9.42 -36.66 -1.65
N ILE A 66 10.57 -35.96 -1.57
CA ILE A 66 11.78 -36.22 -2.38
C ILE A 66 12.84 -36.85 -1.47
N GLU A 67 13.25 -38.09 -1.77
CA GLU A 67 14.23 -38.83 -0.98
C GLU A 67 15.64 -38.78 -1.58
N ASP A 68 15.74 -38.78 -2.92
CA ASP A 68 17.05 -38.80 -3.61
C ASP A 68 17.42 -37.40 -4.14
N TYR A 69 18.25 -36.71 -3.37
CA TYR A 69 18.80 -35.41 -3.71
C TYR A 69 20.25 -35.28 -3.25
N LYS A 70 20.96 -34.30 -3.81
CA LYS A 70 22.35 -34.02 -3.44
C LYS A 70 22.61 -32.52 -3.36
N THR A 71 23.20 -32.06 -2.25
CA THR A 71 23.76 -30.72 -2.20
C THR A 71 25.03 -30.65 -3.06
N VAL A 72 25.06 -29.81 -4.08
CA VAL A 72 26.16 -29.68 -5.03
C VAL A 72 27.03 -28.45 -4.77
N GLN A 73 26.47 -27.42 -4.14
CA GLN A 73 27.17 -26.19 -3.81
C GLN A 73 26.46 -25.44 -2.69
N THR A 74 27.21 -24.63 -1.92
CA THR A 74 26.67 -23.72 -0.92
C THR A 74 27.11 -22.29 -1.21
N PHE A 75 26.32 -21.31 -0.79
CA PHE A 75 26.54 -19.88 -0.96
C PHE A 75 26.14 -19.14 0.30
N LYS A 76 26.78 -18.03 0.59
CA LYS A 76 26.17 -17.05 1.48
C LYS A 76 25.07 -16.29 0.74
N GLY A 77 24.01 -15.90 1.46
CA GLY A 77 22.93 -15.11 0.86
C GLY A 77 23.43 -13.82 0.22
N SER A 78 24.43 -13.16 0.83
CA SER A 78 25.07 -11.98 0.25
C SER A 78 25.72 -12.20 -1.11
N GLU A 79 26.14 -13.43 -1.44
CA GLU A 79 26.74 -13.77 -2.74
C GLU A 79 25.69 -13.93 -3.84
N LEU A 80 24.43 -14.12 -3.48
CA LEU A 80 23.32 -14.28 -4.41
C LEU A 80 22.64 -12.96 -4.72
N GLU A 81 23.02 -11.85 -4.09
CA GLU A 81 22.44 -10.53 -4.35
C GLU A 81 22.63 -10.14 -5.82
N GLY A 82 21.57 -9.59 -6.39
CA GLY A 82 21.57 -9.12 -7.78
C GLY A 82 21.36 -10.22 -8.83
N VAL A 83 21.33 -11.49 -8.47
CA VAL A 83 20.99 -12.57 -9.41
C VAL A 83 19.60 -12.31 -10.01
N LEU A 84 19.49 -12.51 -11.32
CA LEU A 84 18.25 -12.34 -12.06
C LEU A 84 17.57 -13.69 -12.30
N CYS A 85 16.35 -13.82 -11.83
CA CYS A 85 15.52 -15.02 -11.98
C CYS A 85 14.41 -14.76 -13.00
N LYS A 86 14.24 -15.65 -13.97
CA LYS A 86 13.15 -15.55 -14.95
C LYS A 86 11.82 -15.89 -14.27
N HIS A 87 10.82 -15.04 -14.49
CA HIS A 87 9.45 -15.32 -14.03
C HIS A 87 8.88 -16.55 -14.76
N PRO A 88 8.16 -17.49 -14.10
CA PRO A 88 7.75 -18.75 -14.71
C PRO A 88 6.81 -18.60 -15.92
N PHE A 89 5.94 -17.61 -15.94
CA PHE A 89 4.92 -17.42 -16.98
C PHE A 89 4.82 -16.00 -17.55
N LEU A 90 5.65 -15.06 -17.09
CA LEU A 90 5.70 -13.70 -17.64
C LEU A 90 7.09 -13.42 -18.21
N ASP A 91 7.16 -12.60 -19.25
CA ASP A 91 8.44 -12.14 -19.81
C ASP A 91 9.01 -11.00 -18.94
N ARG A 92 9.43 -11.37 -17.73
CA ARG A 92 9.98 -10.47 -16.73
C ARG A 92 11.06 -11.17 -15.92
N MET A 93 12.04 -10.40 -15.48
CA MET A 93 13.08 -10.87 -14.57
C MET A 93 12.81 -10.36 -13.16
N SER A 94 13.01 -11.22 -12.18
CA SER A 94 12.93 -10.93 -10.74
C SER A 94 14.34 -10.92 -10.17
N ARG A 95 14.72 -9.82 -9.51
CA ARG A 95 16.05 -9.68 -8.93
C ARG A 95 16.08 -10.25 -7.51
N VAL A 96 17.14 -10.98 -7.17
CA VAL A 96 17.41 -11.39 -5.79
C VAL A 96 17.92 -10.17 -5.01
N VAL A 97 17.32 -9.93 -3.84
CA VAL A 97 17.62 -8.80 -2.95
C VAL A 97 17.76 -9.28 -1.51
N LEU A 98 18.43 -8.46 -0.69
CA LEU A 98 18.68 -8.79 0.72
C LEU A 98 17.63 -8.18 1.63
N GLY A 99 16.98 -9.02 2.42
CA GLY A 99 16.02 -8.64 3.44
C GLY A 99 16.66 -7.93 4.64
N SER A 100 15.83 -7.30 5.47
CA SER A 100 16.22 -6.67 6.72
C SER A 100 15.05 -6.66 7.70
N GLU A 101 15.28 -6.32 8.96
CA GLU A 101 14.24 -6.19 9.99
C GLU A 101 13.21 -5.10 9.66
N THR A 102 13.61 -4.07 8.91
CA THR A 102 12.73 -2.95 8.54
C THR A 102 11.98 -3.16 7.24
N THR A 103 12.33 -4.17 6.47
CA THR A 103 11.70 -4.52 5.18
C THR A 103 11.17 -5.96 5.24
N VAL A 104 11.43 -6.79 4.23
CA VAL A 104 11.10 -8.21 4.28
C VAL A 104 12.13 -8.91 5.17
N ASN A 105 11.71 -9.27 6.37
CA ASN A 105 12.55 -10.04 7.30
C ASN A 105 12.44 -11.53 6.94
N VAL A 106 13.51 -12.14 6.45
CA VAL A 106 13.59 -13.57 6.13
C VAL A 106 13.90 -14.34 7.41
N THR A 107 13.16 -15.43 7.72
CA THR A 107 13.45 -16.34 8.85
C THR A 107 13.56 -17.77 8.34
N LEU A 108 14.15 -18.64 9.15
CA LEU A 108 14.34 -20.05 8.86
C LEU A 108 13.31 -20.96 9.55
N ASP A 109 12.19 -20.39 10.03
CA ASP A 109 11.14 -21.18 10.69
C ASP A 109 10.35 -22.02 9.69
N GLU A 110 10.09 -21.44 8.49
CA GLU A 110 9.23 -22.03 7.46
C GLU A 110 9.71 -21.66 6.04
N GLY A 111 9.16 -22.37 5.05
CA GLY A 111 9.40 -22.10 3.63
C GLY A 111 10.77 -22.58 3.16
N THR A 112 11.40 -21.83 2.27
CA THR A 112 12.67 -22.16 1.61
C THR A 112 13.82 -21.23 1.98
N GLY A 113 13.57 -20.21 2.83
CA GLY A 113 14.51 -19.11 3.07
C GLY A 113 14.57 -18.07 1.94
N ALA A 114 13.79 -18.25 0.88
CA ALA A 114 13.61 -17.29 -0.20
C ALA A 114 12.15 -16.83 -0.24
N VAL A 115 11.94 -15.52 -0.18
CA VAL A 115 10.62 -14.91 -0.07
C VAL A 115 10.24 -14.24 -1.39
N HIS A 116 9.12 -14.66 -1.96
CA HIS A 116 8.47 -13.97 -3.07
C HIS A 116 8.14 -12.52 -2.67
N THR A 117 8.62 -11.55 -3.42
CA THR A 117 8.47 -10.13 -3.13
C THR A 117 7.63 -9.44 -4.20
N ALA A 118 6.46 -8.96 -3.79
CA ALA A 118 5.51 -8.26 -4.65
C ALA A 118 5.10 -6.92 -4.02
N PRO A 119 5.79 -5.80 -4.35
CA PRO A 119 5.63 -4.50 -3.70
C PRO A 119 4.20 -3.94 -3.69
N ALA A 120 3.34 -4.41 -4.58
CA ALA A 120 1.94 -3.98 -4.63
C ALA A 120 1.03 -4.64 -3.59
N TYR A 121 1.49 -5.68 -2.86
CA TYR A 121 0.61 -6.55 -2.08
C TYR A 121 1.01 -6.76 -0.62
N GLY A 122 2.06 -6.09 -0.16
CA GLY A 122 2.51 -6.11 1.23
C GLY A 122 3.26 -4.84 1.61
N LYS A 123 3.16 -4.41 2.87
CA LYS A 123 3.87 -3.23 3.36
C LYS A 123 5.38 -3.47 3.37
N GLU A 124 5.79 -4.62 3.87
CA GLU A 124 7.19 -5.02 3.93
C GLU A 124 7.78 -5.16 2.52
N ASP A 125 7.03 -5.77 1.60
CA ASP A 125 7.39 -5.90 0.19
C ASP A 125 7.51 -4.54 -0.49
N TYR A 126 6.61 -3.60 -0.16
CA TYR A 126 6.67 -2.23 -0.67
C TYR A 126 7.92 -1.50 -0.20
N LEU A 127 8.25 -1.60 1.09
CA LEU A 127 9.47 -1.01 1.65
C LEU A 127 10.73 -1.63 1.04
N GLN A 128 10.74 -2.95 0.82
CA GLN A 128 11.81 -3.64 0.09
C GLN A 128 11.92 -3.13 -1.35
N GLY A 129 10.77 -2.98 -2.01
CA GLY A 129 10.70 -2.45 -3.38
C GLY A 129 11.25 -1.02 -3.50
N LEU A 130 10.99 -0.15 -2.53
CA LEU A 130 11.56 1.21 -2.47
C LEU A 130 13.07 1.17 -2.24
N LYS A 131 13.54 0.40 -1.25
CA LYS A 131 14.96 0.26 -0.92
C LYS A 131 15.77 -0.19 -2.12
N ASP A 132 15.33 -1.23 -2.82
CA ASP A 132 16.08 -1.86 -3.90
C ASP A 132 15.64 -1.40 -5.31
N LYS A 133 14.74 -0.44 -5.40
CA LYS A 133 14.23 0.11 -6.66
C LYS A 133 13.68 -0.98 -7.60
N LEU A 134 12.91 -1.92 -7.05
CA LEU A 134 12.35 -3.03 -7.83
C LEU A 134 11.22 -2.62 -8.77
N GLY A 135 10.62 -1.45 -8.55
CA GLY A 135 9.36 -1.06 -9.18
C GLY A 135 8.15 -1.74 -8.55
N MET A 136 6.98 -1.54 -9.12
CA MET A 136 5.72 -2.06 -8.61
C MET A 136 4.77 -2.41 -9.76
N VAL A 137 4.21 -3.61 -9.72
CA VAL A 137 3.19 -4.06 -10.67
C VAL A 137 1.91 -4.37 -9.93
N VAL A 138 0.84 -3.65 -10.26
CA VAL A 138 -0.51 -3.87 -9.71
C VAL A 138 -1.28 -4.76 -10.66
N ALA A 139 -1.19 -6.07 -10.46
CA ALA A 139 -1.80 -7.08 -11.32
C ALA A 139 -3.28 -7.37 -10.99
N VAL A 140 -3.90 -6.66 -10.03
CA VAL A 140 -5.32 -6.83 -9.67
C VAL A 140 -6.02 -5.47 -9.69
N ASP A 141 -7.13 -5.36 -10.39
CA ASP A 141 -7.94 -4.13 -10.51
C ASP A 141 -8.86 -3.88 -9.29
N ASP A 142 -9.62 -2.79 -9.33
CA ASP A 142 -10.55 -2.38 -8.27
C ASP A 142 -11.73 -3.35 -8.08
N LYS A 143 -11.99 -4.22 -9.05
CA LYS A 143 -13.03 -5.26 -9.00
C LYS A 143 -12.48 -6.60 -8.52
N GLY A 144 -11.21 -6.65 -8.14
CA GLY A 144 -10.52 -7.86 -7.72
C GLY A 144 -10.20 -8.82 -8.88
N LYS A 145 -10.14 -8.33 -10.11
CA LYS A 145 -9.78 -9.15 -11.28
C LYS A 145 -8.33 -8.92 -11.65
N GLN A 146 -7.68 -9.98 -12.10
CA GLN A 146 -6.33 -9.89 -12.66
C GLN A 146 -6.35 -8.99 -13.89
N THR A 147 -5.39 -8.04 -13.95
CA THR A 147 -5.19 -7.11 -15.08
C THR A 147 -4.42 -7.79 -16.22
N ALA A 148 -4.19 -7.06 -17.30
CA ALA A 148 -3.34 -7.52 -18.41
C ALA A 148 -1.91 -7.89 -17.96
N GLU A 149 -1.42 -7.31 -16.86
CA GLU A 149 -0.12 -7.61 -16.25
C GLU A 149 0.00 -9.07 -15.78
N ALA A 150 -1.11 -9.77 -15.61
CA ALA A 150 -1.14 -11.17 -15.23
C ALA A 150 -1.06 -12.15 -16.44
N GLY A 151 -0.89 -11.63 -17.65
CA GLY A 151 -0.80 -12.44 -18.87
C GLY A 151 -2.05 -13.28 -19.10
N GLU A 152 -1.90 -14.58 -19.24
CA GLU A 152 -3.00 -15.52 -19.51
C GLU A 152 -4.05 -15.60 -18.39
N PHE A 153 -3.74 -15.13 -17.18
CA PHE A 153 -4.69 -15.10 -16.07
C PHE A 153 -5.52 -13.80 -16.02
N ALA A 154 -5.34 -12.89 -16.98
CA ALA A 154 -6.08 -11.64 -17.05
C ALA A 154 -7.60 -11.85 -17.04
N GLY A 155 -8.34 -10.96 -16.37
CA GLY A 155 -9.79 -11.02 -16.22
C GLY A 155 -10.32 -12.00 -15.18
N GLN A 156 -9.50 -12.90 -14.65
CA GLN A 156 -9.91 -13.84 -13.59
C GLN A 156 -10.01 -13.12 -12.24
N PHE A 157 -11.00 -13.49 -11.42
CA PHE A 157 -11.09 -13.02 -10.04
C PHE A 157 -9.93 -13.59 -9.21
N TYR A 158 -9.26 -12.76 -8.39
CA TYR A 158 -8.04 -13.13 -7.67
C TYR A 158 -8.13 -14.46 -6.91
N ALA A 159 -9.24 -14.71 -6.22
CA ALA A 159 -9.39 -15.94 -5.45
C ALA A 159 -9.49 -17.20 -6.34
N LYS A 160 -10.03 -17.06 -7.57
CA LYS A 160 -10.08 -18.13 -8.56
C LYS A 160 -8.69 -18.38 -9.16
N SER A 161 -7.92 -17.31 -9.39
CA SER A 161 -6.59 -17.42 -9.99
C SER A 161 -5.59 -18.20 -9.12
N ASN A 162 -5.81 -18.34 -7.81
CA ASN A 162 -5.01 -19.24 -6.98
C ASN A 162 -4.96 -20.66 -7.56
N LYS A 163 -6.13 -21.21 -7.91
CA LYS A 163 -6.24 -22.58 -8.42
C LYS A 163 -5.64 -22.69 -9.82
N THR A 164 -5.95 -21.73 -10.70
CA THR A 164 -5.51 -21.77 -12.10
C THR A 164 -4.01 -21.55 -12.23
N ILE A 165 -3.41 -20.65 -11.44
CA ILE A 165 -1.96 -20.44 -11.41
C ILE A 165 -1.25 -21.68 -10.84
N THR A 166 -1.76 -22.26 -9.76
CA THR A 166 -1.16 -23.48 -9.20
C THR A 166 -1.21 -24.63 -10.18
N ALA A 167 -2.34 -24.84 -10.87
CA ALA A 167 -2.47 -25.87 -11.91
C ALA A 167 -1.50 -25.64 -13.07
N TRP A 168 -1.40 -24.39 -13.53
CA TRP A 168 -0.46 -24.02 -14.58
C TRP A 168 1.01 -24.32 -14.21
N LEU A 169 1.40 -23.96 -12.97
CA LEU A 169 2.76 -24.24 -12.48
C LEU A 169 3.04 -25.75 -12.42
N ASP A 170 2.07 -26.57 -12.03
CA ASP A 170 2.20 -28.03 -12.00
C ASP A 170 2.30 -28.62 -13.43
N GLU A 171 1.38 -28.25 -14.32
CA GLU A 171 1.35 -28.69 -15.72
C GLU A 171 2.63 -28.31 -16.49
N ASN A 172 3.23 -27.17 -16.16
CA ASN A 172 4.45 -26.67 -16.82
C ASN A 172 5.75 -27.03 -16.08
N GLY A 173 5.68 -27.81 -15.00
CA GLY A 173 6.84 -28.32 -14.28
C GLY A 173 7.57 -27.30 -13.39
N TYR A 174 6.90 -26.21 -12.97
CA TYR A 174 7.43 -25.20 -12.08
C TYR A 174 6.97 -25.32 -10.62
N LEU A 175 6.12 -26.31 -10.30
CA LEU A 175 5.61 -26.52 -8.96
C LEU A 175 6.36 -27.64 -8.25
N LEU A 176 7.08 -27.32 -7.18
CA LEU A 176 7.69 -28.32 -6.33
C LEU A 176 6.64 -29.08 -5.50
N LYS A 177 5.87 -28.33 -4.71
CA LYS A 177 4.77 -28.87 -3.87
C LYS A 177 3.76 -27.78 -3.54
N ALA A 178 2.47 -28.13 -3.51
CA ALA A 178 1.40 -27.29 -2.99
C ALA A 178 0.90 -27.88 -1.67
N VAL A 179 0.92 -27.07 -0.60
CA VAL A 179 0.47 -27.48 0.72
C VAL A 179 -0.68 -26.58 1.16
N LYS A 180 -1.74 -27.18 1.67
CA LYS A 180 -2.83 -26.42 2.30
C LYS A 180 -2.45 -26.08 3.74
N ILE A 181 -2.68 -24.83 4.09
CA ILE A 181 -2.45 -24.33 5.44
C ILE A 181 -3.71 -23.68 5.96
N GLU A 182 -3.89 -23.72 7.28
CA GLU A 182 -4.88 -22.94 8.01
C GLU A 182 -4.20 -21.80 8.74
N HIS A 183 -4.70 -20.58 8.55
CA HIS A 183 -4.20 -19.41 9.24
C HIS A 183 -5.31 -18.37 9.40
N SER A 184 -5.14 -17.46 10.36
CA SER A 184 -6.05 -16.33 10.51
C SER A 184 -5.97 -15.42 9.28
N TYR A 185 -7.13 -15.06 8.73
CA TYR A 185 -7.21 -14.20 7.55
C TYR A 185 -8.08 -12.97 7.84
N PRO A 186 -7.67 -11.76 7.43
CA PRO A 186 -8.46 -10.57 7.67
C PRO A 186 -9.73 -10.54 6.85
N HIS A 187 -10.82 -10.21 7.51
CA HIS A 187 -12.13 -10.06 6.90
C HIS A 187 -12.66 -8.64 7.09
N CYS A 188 -13.42 -8.17 6.12
CA CYS A 188 -14.12 -6.90 6.23
C CYS A 188 -15.06 -6.93 7.45
N TRP A 189 -14.92 -5.95 8.34
CA TRP A 189 -15.74 -5.86 9.56
C TRP A 189 -17.25 -5.73 9.25
N ARG A 190 -17.61 -5.17 8.09
CA ARG A 190 -18.99 -4.95 7.66
C ARG A 190 -19.59 -6.18 6.93
N CYS A 191 -18.99 -6.60 5.84
CA CYS A 191 -19.56 -7.69 5.01
C CYS A 191 -18.99 -9.07 5.33
N LYS A 192 -18.03 -9.16 6.26
CA LYS A 192 -17.38 -10.42 6.71
C LYS A 192 -16.66 -11.20 5.62
N LYS A 193 -16.50 -10.64 4.42
CA LYS A 193 -15.74 -11.27 3.34
C LYS A 193 -14.24 -11.05 3.53
N PRO A 194 -13.40 -11.99 3.05
CA PRO A 194 -11.95 -11.81 3.07
C PRO A 194 -11.54 -10.55 2.29
N ILE A 195 -10.52 -9.86 2.78
CA ILE A 195 -9.94 -8.69 2.14
C ILE A 195 -8.56 -9.03 1.57
N ILE A 196 -8.07 -8.21 0.65
CA ILE A 196 -6.69 -8.29 0.14
C ILE A 196 -5.97 -6.97 0.40
N PHE A 197 -4.65 -7.05 0.49
CA PHE A 197 -3.79 -5.86 0.41
C PHE A 197 -3.46 -5.61 -1.06
N ARG A 198 -3.57 -4.37 -1.48
CA ARG A 198 -3.28 -3.93 -2.84
C ARG A 198 -2.86 -2.47 -2.82
N ALA A 199 -1.77 -2.15 -3.49
CA ALA A 199 -1.40 -0.76 -3.70
C ALA A 199 -2.45 -0.06 -4.57
N THR A 200 -2.85 1.13 -4.13
CA THR A 200 -3.79 2.00 -4.86
C THR A 200 -3.25 3.41 -4.86
N PRO A 201 -3.42 4.18 -5.96
CA PRO A 201 -3.15 5.60 -5.93
C PRO A 201 -4.02 6.26 -4.87
N GLN A 202 -3.43 7.08 -4.02
CA GLN A 202 -4.12 7.79 -2.95
C GLN A 202 -3.53 9.20 -2.82
N TRP A 203 -4.31 10.12 -2.29
CA TRP A 203 -3.85 11.46 -1.93
C TRP A 203 -3.41 11.48 -0.47
N PHE A 204 -2.21 11.98 -0.24
CA PHE A 204 -1.64 12.11 1.08
C PHE A 204 -1.29 13.57 1.35
N ALA A 205 -1.63 14.04 2.55
CA ALA A 205 -1.04 15.23 3.12
C ALA A 205 0.25 14.83 3.84
N SER A 206 1.39 15.38 3.41
CA SER A 206 2.67 15.11 4.07
C SER A 206 2.68 15.78 5.44
N VAL A 207 2.85 14.99 6.50
CA VAL A 207 2.96 15.47 7.87
C VAL A 207 4.40 15.85 8.19
N ASP A 208 5.37 15.23 7.54
CA ASP A 208 6.81 15.49 7.79
C ASP A 208 7.20 16.93 7.55
N GLY A 209 6.59 17.58 6.53
CA GLY A 209 6.90 18.98 6.17
C GLY A 209 6.56 20.03 7.24
N PHE A 210 5.62 19.73 8.15
CA PHE A 210 5.17 20.65 9.18
C PHE A 210 5.05 20.02 10.58
N ARG A 211 5.57 18.80 10.78
CA ARG A 211 5.51 18.07 12.06
C ARG A 211 6.07 18.90 13.23
N ASP A 212 7.20 19.55 13.04
CA ASP A 212 7.86 20.33 14.08
C ASP A 212 7.03 21.55 14.49
N ASP A 213 6.31 22.15 13.57
CA ASP A 213 5.45 23.30 13.85
C ASP A 213 4.18 22.85 14.60
N VAL A 214 3.64 21.69 14.27
CA VAL A 214 2.57 21.06 15.06
C VAL A 214 3.02 20.79 16.50
N LEU A 215 4.22 20.25 16.70
CA LEU A 215 4.77 19.99 18.03
C LEU A 215 5.04 21.27 18.83
N LYS A 216 5.41 22.35 18.17
CA LYS A 216 5.49 23.68 18.81
C LYS A 216 4.11 24.20 19.21
N ALA A 217 3.13 24.11 18.31
CA ALA A 217 1.76 24.56 18.57
C ALA A 217 1.11 23.82 19.75
N ILE A 218 1.32 22.50 19.87
CA ILE A 218 0.83 21.69 21.00
C ILE A 218 1.27 22.27 22.34
N LYS A 219 2.50 22.77 22.45
CA LYS A 219 3.05 23.37 23.68
C LYS A 219 2.45 24.73 24.04
N THR A 220 1.76 25.39 23.12
CA THR A 220 1.09 26.68 23.40
C THR A 220 -0.32 26.49 23.99
N VAL A 221 -0.84 25.27 23.98
CA VAL A 221 -2.17 24.93 24.49
C VAL A 221 -2.11 24.62 25.99
N THR A 222 -3.09 25.09 26.77
CA THR A 222 -3.27 24.68 28.15
C THR A 222 -4.05 23.36 28.18
N TRP A 223 -3.41 22.32 28.66
CA TRP A 223 -3.98 20.96 28.66
C TRP A 223 -4.64 20.62 29.98
N HIS A 224 -5.85 20.09 29.92
CA HIS A 224 -6.59 19.54 31.08
C HIS A 224 -7.11 18.14 30.73
N PRO A 225 -6.57 17.05 31.29
CA PRO A 225 -5.43 16.98 32.23
C PRO A 225 -4.07 17.23 31.55
N ASP A 226 -3.06 17.60 32.35
CA ASP A 226 -1.72 17.98 31.89
C ASP A 226 -1.04 16.94 31.01
N TRP A 227 -1.24 15.64 31.27
CA TRP A 227 -0.71 14.56 30.44
C TRP A 227 -1.21 14.55 28.98
N GLY A 228 -2.21 15.37 28.66
CA GLY A 228 -2.73 15.54 27.31
C GLY A 228 -1.67 16.03 26.33
N GLU A 229 -0.76 16.93 26.76
CA GLU A 229 0.35 17.45 25.97
C GLU A 229 1.26 16.31 25.50
N ASP A 230 1.73 15.48 26.44
CA ASP A 230 2.63 14.38 26.13
C ASP A 230 1.96 13.38 25.18
N ARG A 231 0.71 13.05 25.45
CA ARG A 231 -0.05 12.10 24.63
C ARG A 231 -0.25 12.58 23.21
N MET A 232 -0.61 13.86 23.01
CA MET A 232 -0.74 14.43 21.66
C MET A 232 0.61 14.47 20.95
N SER A 233 1.65 14.91 21.65
CA SER A 233 3.00 15.00 21.10
C SER A 233 3.51 13.64 20.61
N GLU A 234 3.36 12.59 21.40
CA GLU A 234 3.77 11.24 20.98
C GLU A 234 2.97 10.70 19.79
N MET A 235 1.68 11.03 19.71
CA MET A 235 0.85 10.65 18.57
C MET A 235 1.27 11.36 17.26
N ILE A 236 1.71 12.62 17.35
CA ILE A 236 2.20 13.39 16.20
C ILE A 236 3.61 12.94 15.79
N LYS A 237 4.50 12.69 16.74
CA LYS A 237 5.86 12.16 16.47
C LYS A 237 5.81 10.87 15.67
N GLY A 238 4.95 9.93 16.07
CA GLY A 238 4.79 8.64 15.42
C GLY A 238 3.83 8.63 14.21
N ARG A 239 3.32 9.79 13.78
CA ARG A 239 2.34 9.83 12.69
C ARG A 239 3.01 9.78 11.32
N ASN A 240 2.53 8.86 10.49
CA ASN A 240 2.84 8.84 9.05
C ASN A 240 2.03 9.91 8.31
N ASP A 241 2.33 10.13 7.03
CA ASP A 241 1.55 10.97 6.14
C ASP A 241 0.05 10.61 6.21
N TRP A 242 -0.78 11.63 6.11
CA TRP A 242 -2.21 11.48 6.23
C TRP A 242 -2.87 11.19 4.89
N CYS A 243 -3.33 9.95 4.69
CA CYS A 243 -4.16 9.63 3.52
C CYS A 243 -5.50 10.36 3.64
N ILE A 244 -5.72 11.37 2.79
CA ILE A 244 -6.93 12.20 2.78
C ILE A 244 -8.01 11.72 1.82
N SER A 245 -7.69 10.83 0.88
CA SER A 245 -8.65 10.29 -0.08
C SER A 245 -9.41 9.08 0.44
N ARG A 246 -10.69 9.00 0.11
CA ARG A 246 -11.58 7.87 0.46
C ARG A 246 -12.44 7.47 -0.72
N GLN A 247 -12.55 6.18 -0.96
CA GLN A 247 -13.41 5.57 -1.99
C GLN A 247 -14.79 5.30 -1.39
N ARG A 248 -15.57 6.36 -1.22
CA ARG A 248 -16.94 6.33 -0.69
C ARG A 248 -17.83 7.23 -1.54
N THR A 249 -19.13 6.94 -1.53
CA THR A 249 -20.12 7.70 -2.28
C THR A 249 -20.67 8.91 -1.52
N TRP A 250 -20.52 8.93 -0.19
CA TRP A 250 -21.01 10.00 0.67
C TRP A 250 -19.86 10.74 1.33
N GLY A 251 -19.69 12.01 1.03
CA GLY A 251 -18.68 12.90 1.58
C GLY A 251 -18.37 14.08 0.66
N VAL A 252 -17.47 14.95 1.11
CA VAL A 252 -17.00 16.10 0.33
C VAL A 252 -16.01 15.61 -0.74
N PRO A 253 -16.24 15.90 -2.04
CA PRO A 253 -15.35 15.46 -3.10
C PRO A 253 -13.97 16.12 -3.00
N LEU A 254 -12.93 15.41 -3.41
CA LEU A 254 -11.61 15.99 -3.62
C LEU A 254 -11.62 16.82 -4.91
N PRO A 255 -11.35 18.14 -4.86
CA PRO A 255 -11.45 19.05 -6.01
C PRO A 255 -10.23 18.95 -6.93
N ILE A 256 -9.92 17.76 -7.39
CA ILE A 256 -8.74 17.43 -8.18
C ILE A 256 -9.16 16.99 -9.58
N PHE A 257 -8.41 17.43 -10.57
CA PHE A 257 -8.60 16.99 -11.95
C PHE A 257 -7.38 16.23 -12.43
N TYR A 258 -7.56 15.42 -13.46
CA TYR A 258 -6.47 14.71 -14.15
C TYR A 258 -6.53 14.98 -15.64
N CYS A 259 -5.39 15.24 -16.23
CA CYS A 259 -5.26 15.32 -17.68
C CYS A 259 -5.71 14.00 -18.34
N LYS A 260 -6.54 14.07 -19.37
CA LYS A 260 -7.00 12.88 -20.08
C LYS A 260 -5.89 12.18 -20.86
N ASP A 261 -4.91 12.94 -21.37
CA ASP A 261 -3.86 12.40 -22.24
C ASP A 261 -2.72 11.76 -21.43
N CYS A 262 -2.18 12.47 -20.43
CA CYS A 262 -0.99 12.02 -19.70
C CYS A 262 -1.26 11.61 -18.25
N GLY A 263 -2.50 11.76 -17.75
CA GLY A 263 -2.87 11.39 -16.39
C GLY A 263 -2.32 12.33 -15.29
N GLU A 264 -1.60 13.39 -15.67
CA GLU A 264 -1.02 14.33 -14.70
C GLU A 264 -2.12 15.01 -13.87
N PRO A 265 -2.00 15.08 -12.54
CA PRO A 265 -2.94 15.82 -11.71
C PRO A 265 -2.88 17.32 -11.99
N TYR A 266 -4.04 17.95 -11.96
CA TYR A 266 -4.19 19.39 -12.11
C TYR A 266 -4.91 19.94 -10.89
N VAL A 267 -4.12 20.60 -10.04
CA VAL A 267 -4.56 21.28 -8.81
C VAL A 267 -3.81 22.61 -8.75
N THR A 268 -4.54 23.71 -8.86
CA THR A 268 -4.00 25.08 -8.79
C THR A 268 -4.85 25.92 -7.86
N GLU A 269 -4.34 27.03 -7.36
CA GLU A 269 -5.12 27.97 -6.56
C GLU A 269 -6.38 28.42 -7.30
N GLU A 270 -6.25 28.69 -8.60
CA GLU A 270 -7.35 29.11 -9.44
C GLU A 270 -8.43 28.01 -9.59
N SER A 271 -8.01 26.73 -9.75
CA SER A 271 -8.94 25.62 -9.82
C SER A 271 -9.68 25.40 -8.50
N ILE A 272 -8.98 25.49 -7.38
CA ILE A 272 -9.57 25.39 -6.04
C ILE A 272 -10.57 26.53 -5.81
N LYS A 273 -10.18 27.78 -6.13
CA LYS A 273 -11.05 28.94 -5.96
C LYS A 273 -12.32 28.82 -6.79
N LYS A 274 -12.22 28.39 -8.04
CA LYS A 274 -13.40 28.16 -8.89
C LYS A 274 -14.34 27.12 -8.27
N ILE A 275 -13.79 26.00 -7.74
CA ILE A 275 -14.62 24.99 -7.08
C ILE A 275 -15.24 25.52 -5.79
N GLN A 276 -14.50 26.31 -4.99
CA GLN A 276 -15.07 26.98 -3.81
C GLN A 276 -16.30 27.84 -4.17
N ASP A 277 -16.21 28.62 -5.24
CA ASP A 277 -17.31 29.51 -5.69
C ASP A 277 -18.51 28.67 -6.16
N VAL A 278 -18.29 27.61 -6.92
CA VAL A 278 -19.33 26.67 -7.34
C VAL A 278 -19.99 26.00 -6.13
N VAL A 279 -19.20 25.48 -5.20
CA VAL A 279 -19.73 24.79 -4.01
C VAL A 279 -20.49 25.77 -3.10
N ARG A 280 -20.02 27.01 -2.96
CA ARG A 280 -20.70 28.06 -2.17
C ARG A 280 -22.08 28.39 -2.73
N THR A 281 -22.27 28.36 -4.03
CA THR A 281 -23.52 28.71 -4.70
C THR A 281 -24.44 27.52 -4.94
N GLU A 282 -23.90 26.36 -5.27
CA GLU A 282 -24.67 25.19 -5.73
C GLU A 282 -24.53 23.96 -4.81
N GLY A 283 -23.63 24.03 -3.82
CA GLY A 283 -23.33 22.92 -2.93
C GLY A 283 -22.39 21.88 -3.56
N THR A 284 -21.96 20.92 -2.74
CA THR A 284 -20.99 19.87 -3.15
C THR A 284 -21.50 18.92 -4.23
N ASN A 285 -22.83 18.80 -4.38
CA ASN A 285 -23.43 17.99 -5.43
C ASN A 285 -23.08 18.47 -6.85
N ALA A 286 -22.74 19.76 -7.01
CA ALA A 286 -22.30 20.31 -8.28
C ALA A 286 -21.07 19.58 -8.86
N TRP A 287 -20.17 19.08 -8.00
CA TRP A 287 -19.04 18.29 -8.44
C TRP A 287 -19.45 17.04 -9.22
N TRP A 288 -20.50 16.36 -8.76
CA TRP A 288 -20.99 15.13 -9.38
C TRP A 288 -21.89 15.40 -10.59
N ALA A 289 -22.67 16.47 -10.53
CA ALA A 289 -23.65 16.80 -11.56
C ALA A 289 -23.06 17.44 -12.82
N LYS A 290 -21.96 18.21 -12.68
CA LYS A 290 -21.35 18.96 -13.81
C LYS A 290 -20.20 18.15 -14.43
N GLU A 291 -19.93 18.44 -15.72
CA GLU A 291 -18.77 17.89 -16.40
C GLU A 291 -17.47 18.61 -15.98
N ALA A 292 -16.30 17.95 -16.17
CA ALA A 292 -15.02 18.54 -15.81
C ALA A 292 -14.77 19.88 -16.50
N LYS A 293 -15.16 20.02 -17.77
CA LYS A 293 -15.00 21.26 -18.55
C LYS A 293 -15.72 22.49 -17.96
N ASP A 294 -16.80 22.25 -17.21
CA ASP A 294 -17.60 23.33 -16.59
C ASP A 294 -17.02 23.74 -15.23
N LEU A 295 -16.14 22.89 -14.66
CA LEU A 295 -15.56 23.04 -13.34
C LEU A 295 -14.08 23.48 -13.36
N VAL A 296 -13.34 23.21 -14.43
CA VAL A 296 -11.96 23.72 -14.57
C VAL A 296 -11.96 25.21 -14.91
N PRO A 297 -10.93 25.98 -14.55
CA PRO A 297 -10.77 27.36 -14.98
C PRO A 297 -10.79 27.52 -16.50
N GLU A 298 -11.25 28.68 -17.00
CA GLU A 298 -11.21 28.99 -18.42
C GLU A 298 -9.76 29.03 -18.92
N GLY A 299 -9.49 28.38 -20.04
CA GLY A 299 -8.13 28.30 -20.60
C GLY A 299 -7.18 27.34 -19.88
N ALA A 300 -7.67 26.52 -18.93
CA ALA A 300 -6.85 25.54 -18.24
C ALA A 300 -6.11 24.60 -19.19
N LYS A 301 -4.82 24.41 -18.95
CA LYS A 301 -3.94 23.52 -19.71
C LYS A 301 -3.13 22.64 -18.78
N CYS A 302 -2.95 21.38 -19.16
CA CYS A 302 -2.07 20.47 -18.43
C CYS A 302 -0.62 21.02 -18.43
N PRO A 303 0.02 21.16 -17.26
CA PRO A 303 1.36 21.71 -17.18
C PRO A 303 2.42 20.81 -17.85
N LYS A 304 2.13 19.53 -18.05
CA LYS A 304 3.06 18.57 -18.61
C LYS A 304 2.95 18.39 -20.11
N CYS A 305 1.73 18.33 -20.66
CA CYS A 305 1.52 18.03 -22.09
C CYS A 305 0.71 19.10 -22.85
N GLY A 306 0.19 20.13 -22.17
CA GLY A 306 -0.60 21.19 -22.77
C GLY A 306 -2.05 20.82 -23.15
N CYS A 307 -2.49 19.57 -22.91
CA CYS A 307 -3.86 19.12 -23.14
C CYS A 307 -4.87 19.96 -22.33
N THR A 308 -6.03 20.23 -22.92
CA THR A 308 -7.12 21.02 -22.31
C THR A 308 -8.28 20.16 -21.80
N GLU A 309 -8.20 18.84 -22.01
CA GLU A 309 -9.22 17.91 -21.55
C GLU A 309 -8.85 17.27 -20.21
N PHE A 310 -9.80 17.32 -19.28
CA PHE A 310 -9.62 16.81 -17.91
C PHE A 310 -10.73 15.84 -17.53
N LYS A 311 -10.41 14.93 -16.61
CA LYS A 311 -11.37 14.12 -15.85
C LYS A 311 -11.31 14.52 -14.38
N LYS A 312 -12.44 14.38 -13.67
CA LYS A 312 -12.54 14.68 -12.24
C LYS A 312 -12.05 13.51 -11.40
N GLU A 313 -11.54 13.81 -10.22
CA GLU A 313 -11.37 12.83 -9.15
C GLU A 313 -12.73 12.29 -8.71
N THR A 314 -12.77 11.01 -8.33
CA THR A 314 -13.98 10.34 -7.84
C THR A 314 -13.92 10.05 -6.35
N ASP A 315 -12.77 10.23 -5.73
CA ASP A 315 -12.59 10.08 -4.30
C ASP A 315 -13.18 11.27 -3.53
N ILE A 316 -13.54 11.01 -2.28
CA ILE A 316 -13.99 12.03 -1.33
C ILE A 316 -12.91 12.29 -0.27
N MET A 317 -13.01 13.41 0.42
CA MET A 317 -12.14 13.71 1.56
C MET A 317 -12.38 12.75 2.73
N ASP A 318 -11.33 12.52 3.50
CA ASP A 318 -11.46 11.90 4.82
C ASP A 318 -12.37 12.76 5.70
N VAL A 319 -13.36 12.15 6.34
CA VAL A 319 -14.29 12.83 7.26
C VAL A 319 -13.55 13.56 8.39
N TRP A 320 -12.35 13.12 8.75
CA TRP A 320 -11.51 13.80 9.72
C TRP A 320 -10.91 15.10 9.19
N PHE A 321 -10.80 15.25 7.87
CA PHE A 321 -10.46 16.53 7.25
C PHE A 321 -11.64 17.50 7.41
N ASP A 322 -12.86 17.05 7.09
CA ASP A 322 -14.06 17.87 7.23
C ASP A 322 -14.27 18.33 8.68
N SER A 323 -14.18 17.40 9.64
CA SER A 323 -14.34 17.71 11.07
C SER A 323 -13.20 18.56 11.62
N GLY A 324 -11.96 18.33 11.17
CA GLY A 324 -10.80 19.10 11.61
C GLY A 324 -10.82 20.56 11.14
N SER A 325 -11.56 20.85 10.04
CA SER A 325 -11.71 22.22 9.51
C SER A 325 -12.79 23.06 10.20
N THR A 326 -13.42 22.56 11.28
CA THR A 326 -14.51 23.28 11.98
C THR A 326 -14.10 24.63 12.56
N HIS A 327 -12.83 24.83 12.93
CA HIS A 327 -12.32 26.12 13.35
C HIS A 327 -12.52 27.18 12.25
N GLN A 328 -12.29 26.84 10.97
CA GLN A 328 -12.54 27.73 9.85
C GLN A 328 -14.01 27.82 9.49
N SER A 329 -14.67 26.67 9.27
CA SER A 329 -16.04 26.60 8.73
C SER A 329 -17.14 26.99 9.74
N VAL A 330 -16.86 26.93 11.04
CA VAL A 330 -17.82 27.25 12.10
C VAL A 330 -17.43 28.54 12.80
N LEU A 331 -16.20 28.65 13.33
CA LEU A 331 -15.85 29.84 14.11
C LEU A 331 -15.64 31.06 13.21
N VAL A 332 -14.72 30.97 12.24
CA VAL A 332 -14.38 32.11 11.39
C VAL A 332 -15.53 32.49 10.46
N GLU A 333 -16.06 31.52 9.70
CA GLU A 333 -17.08 31.80 8.66
C GLU A 333 -18.43 32.26 9.24
N ARG A 334 -18.72 31.92 10.49
CA ARG A 334 -19.95 32.35 11.20
C ARG A 334 -19.73 33.56 12.12
N GLY A 335 -18.51 34.12 12.16
CA GLY A 335 -18.18 35.28 12.99
C GLY A 335 -18.28 35.02 14.47
N LEU A 336 -17.98 33.79 14.90
CA LEU A 336 -17.85 33.41 16.31
C LEU A 336 -16.45 33.73 16.81
N ASP A 337 -16.27 33.73 18.13
CA ASP A 337 -14.95 33.99 18.75
C ASP A 337 -13.93 32.95 18.28
N TYR A 338 -12.76 33.46 17.87
CA TYR A 338 -11.64 32.66 17.38
C TYR A 338 -10.31 33.21 17.89
N PRO A 339 -9.44 32.38 18.45
CA PRO A 339 -9.58 30.91 18.66
C PRO A 339 -10.64 30.57 19.71
N ALA A 340 -11.06 29.30 19.75
CA ALA A 340 -11.99 28.82 20.75
C ALA A 340 -11.38 28.83 22.15
N ASP A 341 -12.15 29.31 23.16
CA ASP A 341 -11.69 29.33 24.55
C ASP A 341 -11.60 27.93 25.17
N LEU A 342 -12.42 27.00 24.72
CA LEU A 342 -12.45 25.62 25.19
C LEU A 342 -12.72 24.66 24.04
N TYR A 343 -11.86 23.65 23.90
CA TYR A 343 -11.99 22.57 22.95
C TYR A 343 -12.10 21.24 23.69
N LEU A 344 -13.31 20.70 23.79
CA LEU A 344 -13.64 19.61 24.69
C LEU A 344 -14.10 18.35 23.95
N GLU A 345 -13.41 17.23 24.19
CA GLU A 345 -13.76 15.92 23.66
C GLU A 345 -13.28 14.77 24.56
N GLY A 346 -13.72 13.55 24.22
CA GLY A 346 -13.28 12.34 24.89
C GLY A 346 -11.83 11.97 24.58
N ASN A 347 -11.27 11.15 25.44
CA ASN A 347 -9.87 10.71 25.37
C ASN A 347 -9.50 9.94 24.08
N ASP A 348 -10.44 9.31 23.41
CA ASP A 348 -10.26 8.63 22.14
C ASP A 348 -10.00 9.62 20.98
N GLN A 349 -10.38 10.90 21.14
CA GLN A 349 -10.24 11.93 20.12
C GLN A 349 -8.82 12.47 19.94
N TYR A 350 -7.86 12.05 20.77
CA TYR A 350 -6.43 12.25 20.48
C TYR A 350 -6.00 11.62 19.15
N ARG A 351 -6.72 10.61 18.65
CA ARG A 351 -6.59 10.04 17.29
C ARG A 351 -7.74 10.40 16.37
N GLY A 352 -8.57 11.30 16.70
CA GLY A 352 -9.71 11.76 15.94
C GLY A 352 -9.69 13.26 15.75
N TRP A 353 -10.69 13.95 16.30
CA TRP A 353 -10.91 15.38 16.12
C TRP A 353 -9.76 16.25 16.63
N PHE A 354 -9.18 15.99 17.80
CA PHE A 354 -8.04 16.76 18.29
C PHE A 354 -6.87 16.69 17.32
N GLN A 355 -6.52 15.50 16.84
CA GLN A 355 -5.41 15.32 15.94
C GLN A 355 -5.65 15.97 14.56
N SER A 356 -6.83 15.80 13.97
CA SER A 356 -7.15 16.39 12.67
C SER A 356 -7.22 17.91 12.71
N SER A 357 -7.81 18.48 13.79
CA SER A 357 -7.82 19.93 13.99
C SER A 357 -6.42 20.49 14.16
N CYS A 358 -5.57 19.86 14.96
CA CYS A 358 -4.19 20.26 15.18
C CYS A 358 -3.38 20.27 13.86
N LEU A 359 -3.52 19.23 13.06
CA LEU A 359 -2.85 19.13 11.77
C LEU A 359 -3.32 20.21 10.79
N LEU A 360 -4.63 20.44 10.68
CA LEU A 360 -5.19 21.42 9.75
C LEU A 360 -4.91 22.86 10.15
N TYR A 361 -4.98 23.15 11.46
CA TYR A 361 -4.69 24.49 11.98
C TYR A 361 -3.23 24.89 11.78
N THR A 362 -2.29 23.94 11.94
CA THR A 362 -0.85 24.18 11.84
C THR A 362 -0.28 23.94 10.44
N SER A 363 -1.04 23.31 9.54
CA SER A 363 -0.60 23.11 8.17
C SER A 363 -0.34 24.46 7.49
N PRO A 364 0.81 24.62 6.80
CA PRO A 364 1.10 25.87 6.10
C PRO A 364 0.00 26.16 5.08
N SER A 365 -0.54 27.37 5.15
CA SER A 365 -1.48 27.86 4.16
C SER A 365 -0.74 28.24 2.87
N PRO A 366 -1.30 27.99 1.68
CA PRO A 366 -0.74 28.56 0.44
C PRO A 366 -0.65 30.09 0.44
N ARG A 367 -1.19 30.75 1.48
CA ARG A 367 -1.18 32.20 1.64
C ARG A 367 -0.05 32.70 2.56
N ASP A 368 0.65 31.78 3.23
CA ASP A 368 1.82 32.08 4.05
C ASP A 368 3.11 31.81 3.25
#